data_1b20467f4e35acee1b45eafd0dd91d6e
#
_entry.id   1b20467f4e35acee1b45eafd0dd91d6e
#
_cell.length_a   1.000
_cell.length_b   1.000
_cell.length_c   1.000
_cell.angle_alpha   90.00
_cell.angle_beta   90.00
_cell.angle_gamma   90.00
#
_symmetry.space_group_name_H-M   'P 1'
#
loop_
_entity.id
_entity.type
_entity.pdbx_description
1 polymer ?
#
loop_
_entity_poly.entity_id
_entity_poly.type
_entity_poly.pdbx_seq_one_letter_code
_entity_poly.pdbx_strand_id
1 'polypeptide(L)'
;MKAFNLKDVIGDELKRCVSTAERKYRTPKPGTCEAVLTELLEQIKSIDFRAKSGLPDEGKISRKIYVVVTVAEVLDVATANNWGLPTRDGFIYIFNGEYWQPVGADDFKPFLAKAAMRMGVPVMESKYHMFKDELYKQFLSEANLQPPTRGNKVLINLKNGTFEISPDWQGLREFDRDDFIKYQLSFEYDTKSVYPVFDKYLM
;
A
#
# COMPACT_ATOMS: atom_id res chain seq x y z
N MET A 1 38.83 23.97 -10.71
CA MET A 1 37.88 23.13 -11.44
C MET A 1 38.07 21.69 -10.98
N LYS A 2 37.12 21.12 -10.23
CA LYS A 2 37.15 19.70 -9.87
C LYS A 2 36.78 18.89 -11.12
N ALA A 3 37.68 17.95 -11.50
CA ALA A 3 37.42 17.07 -12.63
C ALA A 3 36.15 16.25 -12.39
N PHE A 4 35.24 16.31 -13.34
CA PHE A 4 34.00 15.57 -13.33
C PHE A 4 34.30 14.09 -13.58
N ASN A 5 34.10 13.24 -12.57
CA ASN A 5 34.42 11.82 -12.68
C ASN A 5 33.13 11.06 -13.10
N LEU A 6 33.09 10.68 -14.36
CA LEU A 6 31.95 9.98 -14.98
C LEU A 6 31.60 8.65 -14.27
N LYS A 7 32.64 7.96 -13.71
CA LYS A 7 32.43 6.69 -12.99
C LYS A 7 31.67 6.84 -11.68
N ASP A 8 31.83 7.96 -10.98
CA ASP A 8 31.11 8.21 -9.71
C ASP A 8 29.64 8.51 -9.99
N VAL A 9 29.33 9.25 -11.05
CA VAL A 9 27.96 9.57 -11.46
C VAL A 9 27.19 8.33 -11.92
N ILE A 10 27.82 7.50 -12.75
CA ILE A 10 27.22 6.24 -13.22
C ILE A 10 27.03 5.26 -12.04
N GLY A 11 27.97 5.22 -11.10
CA GLY A 11 27.87 4.39 -9.91
C GLY A 11 26.71 4.79 -9.00
N ASP A 12 26.46 6.08 -8.84
CA ASP A 12 25.36 6.59 -8.00
C ASP A 12 24.00 6.46 -8.70
N GLU A 13 23.94 6.63 -10.02
CA GLU A 13 22.72 6.34 -10.78
C GLU A 13 22.36 4.86 -10.81
N LEU A 14 23.34 3.98 -10.99
CA LEU A 14 23.14 2.54 -10.88
C LEU A 14 22.64 2.13 -9.48
N LYS A 15 23.22 2.67 -8.41
CA LYS A 15 22.73 2.44 -7.03
C LYS A 15 21.31 2.95 -6.83
N ARG A 16 20.97 4.11 -7.39
CA ARG A 16 19.60 4.63 -7.38
C ARG A 16 18.64 3.74 -8.16
N CYS A 17 19.00 3.29 -9.35
CA CYS A 17 18.18 2.38 -10.17
C CYS A 17 17.98 1.03 -9.49
N VAL A 18 19.03 0.45 -8.91
CA VAL A 18 18.96 -0.83 -8.16
C VAL A 18 18.08 -0.65 -6.91
N SER A 19 18.29 0.40 -6.12
CA SER A 19 17.48 0.66 -4.93
C SER A 19 16.01 0.94 -5.27
N THR A 20 15.73 1.58 -6.40
CA THR A 20 14.38 1.83 -6.90
C THR A 20 13.73 0.55 -7.42
N ALA A 21 14.51 -0.31 -8.12
CA ALA A 21 14.04 -1.61 -8.55
C ALA A 21 13.76 -2.55 -7.36
N GLU A 22 14.67 -2.61 -6.39
CA GLU A 22 14.47 -3.39 -5.16
C GLU A 22 13.26 -2.92 -4.35
N ARG A 23 13.00 -1.60 -4.29
CA ARG A 23 11.79 -1.05 -3.68
C ARG A 23 10.52 -1.41 -4.45
N LYS A 24 10.57 -1.38 -5.78
CA LYS A 24 9.44 -1.71 -6.65
C LYS A 24 9.02 -3.19 -6.57
N TYR A 25 9.96 -4.07 -6.26
CA TYR A 25 9.74 -5.53 -6.15
C TYR A 25 9.71 -6.04 -4.71
N ARG A 26 9.78 -5.15 -3.72
CA ARG A 26 9.62 -5.55 -2.31
C ARG A 26 8.15 -5.87 -2.07
N THR A 27 7.78 -7.13 -2.25
CA THR A 27 6.49 -7.62 -1.79
C THR A 27 6.44 -7.50 -0.27
N PRO A 28 5.37 -6.93 0.31
CA PRO A 28 5.18 -6.96 1.75
C PRO A 28 5.26 -8.40 2.23
N LYS A 29 5.93 -8.63 3.37
CA LYS A 29 5.88 -9.94 4.00
C LYS A 29 4.42 -10.23 4.36
N PRO A 30 3.93 -11.48 4.16
CA PRO A 30 2.58 -11.86 4.59
C PRO A 30 2.35 -11.44 6.03
N GLY A 31 1.29 -10.69 6.29
CA GLY A 31 1.03 -10.15 7.61
C GLY A 31 -0.41 -9.68 7.78
N THR A 32 -0.73 -9.25 8.99
CA THR A 32 -2.01 -8.62 9.28
C THR A 32 -2.01 -7.16 8.83
N CYS A 33 -3.20 -6.59 8.56
CA CYS A 33 -3.33 -5.15 8.28
C CYS A 33 -2.66 -4.28 9.36
N GLU A 34 -2.76 -4.68 10.62
CA GLU A 34 -2.15 -3.98 11.75
C GLU A 34 -0.62 -3.96 11.66
N ALA A 35 0.00 -5.07 11.27
CA ALA A 35 1.45 -5.15 11.07
C ALA A 35 1.91 -4.20 9.95
N VAL A 36 1.19 -4.16 8.83
CA VAL A 36 1.49 -3.25 7.70
C VAL A 36 1.33 -1.79 8.12
N LEU A 37 0.26 -1.45 8.83
CA LEU A 37 0.05 -0.07 9.34
C LEU A 37 1.12 0.33 10.35
N THR A 38 1.59 -0.61 11.19
CA THR A 38 2.66 -0.36 12.15
C THR A 38 3.99 -0.11 11.44
N GLU A 39 4.34 -0.94 10.47
CA GLU A 39 5.55 -0.78 9.68
C GLU A 39 5.52 0.53 8.86
N LEU A 40 4.37 0.86 8.28
CA LEU A 40 4.16 2.13 7.58
C LEU A 40 4.36 3.32 8.54
N LEU A 41 3.77 3.23 9.74
CA LEU A 41 3.91 4.28 10.75
C LEU A 41 5.38 4.49 11.15
N GLU A 42 6.19 3.44 11.25
CA GLU A 42 7.61 3.52 11.61
C GLU A 42 8.43 4.30 10.58
N GLN A 43 8.03 4.26 9.31
CA GLN A 43 8.72 4.97 8.23
C GLN A 43 8.32 6.44 8.11
N ILE A 44 7.23 6.85 8.75
CA ILE A 44 6.79 8.24 8.77
C ILE A 44 7.75 9.05 9.67
N LYS A 45 8.31 10.11 9.09
CA LYS A 45 9.26 11.03 9.74
C LYS A 45 8.61 12.38 9.99
N SER A 46 9.24 13.17 10.86
CA SER A 46 8.88 14.58 11.03
C SER A 46 9.15 15.36 9.74
N ILE A 47 8.24 16.25 9.37
CA ILE A 47 8.29 17.06 8.16
C ILE A 47 8.11 18.54 8.50
N ASP A 48 8.59 19.40 7.61
CA ASP A 48 8.28 20.82 7.64
C ASP A 48 7.00 21.09 6.80
N PHE A 49 5.89 21.31 7.48
CA PHE A 49 4.59 21.59 6.86
C PHE A 49 4.60 22.91 6.07
N ARG A 50 5.44 23.88 6.45
CA ARG A 50 5.55 25.16 5.72
C ARG A 50 6.25 24.97 4.40
N ALA A 51 7.42 24.33 4.43
CA ALA A 51 8.17 24.03 3.22
C ALA A 51 7.33 23.17 2.24
N LYS A 52 6.63 22.14 2.74
CA LYS A 52 5.76 21.28 1.92
C LYS A 52 4.55 22.00 1.31
N SER A 53 4.02 23.01 2.00
CA SER A 53 2.84 23.77 1.52
C SER A 53 3.19 25.05 0.76
N GLY A 54 4.47 25.41 0.65
CA GLY A 54 4.90 26.65 -0.01
C GLY A 54 4.46 27.93 0.74
N LEU A 55 4.16 27.81 2.03
CA LEU A 55 3.81 28.98 2.85
C LEU A 55 5.04 29.79 3.26
N PRO A 56 4.89 31.13 3.42
CA PRO A 56 5.93 31.97 3.97
C PRO A 56 6.23 31.56 5.41
N ASP A 57 7.43 31.91 5.90
CA ASP A 57 7.94 31.50 7.22
C ASP A 57 7.10 32.05 8.39
N GLU A 58 6.32 33.08 8.18
CA GLU A 58 5.49 33.72 9.20
C GLU A 58 4.02 33.28 9.12
N GLY A 59 3.35 33.26 10.26
CA GLY A 59 1.92 32.99 10.39
C GLY A 59 1.58 31.58 10.90
N LYS A 60 0.32 31.36 11.21
CA LYS A 60 -0.20 30.08 11.74
C LYS A 60 -0.49 29.10 10.60
N ILE A 61 -0.01 27.87 10.72
CA ILE A 61 -0.39 26.80 9.80
C ILE A 61 -1.85 26.43 10.06
N SER A 62 -2.68 26.43 8.99
CA SER A 62 -4.08 26.09 9.11
C SER A 62 -4.28 24.57 9.24
N ARG A 63 -5.37 24.15 9.87
CA ARG A 63 -5.77 22.74 9.97
C ARG A 63 -5.84 22.07 8.59
N LYS A 64 -6.36 22.76 7.58
CA LYS A 64 -6.45 22.25 6.20
C LYS A 64 -5.08 21.82 5.66
N ILE A 65 -4.02 22.58 5.94
CA ILE A 65 -2.66 22.24 5.49
C ILE A 65 -2.17 20.98 6.21
N TYR A 66 -2.38 20.88 7.51
CA TYR A 66 -2.06 19.66 8.24
C TYR A 66 -2.76 18.44 7.67
N VAL A 67 -4.05 18.55 7.33
CA VAL A 67 -4.84 17.45 6.75
C VAL A 67 -4.28 17.03 5.38
N VAL A 68 -4.16 17.98 4.45
CA VAL A 68 -3.75 17.67 3.06
C VAL A 68 -2.33 17.12 3.02
N VAL A 69 -1.40 17.79 3.69
CA VAL A 69 0.02 17.37 3.67
C VAL A 69 0.22 16.02 4.38
N THR A 70 -0.47 15.78 5.49
CA THR A 70 -0.39 14.48 6.17
C THR A 70 -0.85 13.33 5.26
N VAL A 71 -1.98 13.52 4.57
CA VAL A 71 -2.51 12.47 3.67
C VAL A 71 -1.57 12.24 2.50
N ALA A 72 -1.07 13.30 1.86
CA ALA A 72 -0.11 13.19 0.76
C ALA A 72 1.14 12.42 1.20
N GLU A 73 1.73 12.75 2.33
CA GLU A 73 2.93 12.09 2.83
C GLU A 73 2.70 10.61 3.18
N VAL A 74 1.55 10.26 3.76
CA VAL A 74 1.19 8.85 4.02
C VAL A 74 1.09 8.07 2.71
N LEU A 75 0.47 8.64 1.68
CA LEU A 75 0.37 8.01 0.36
C LEU A 75 1.73 7.87 -0.33
N ASP A 76 2.59 8.87 -0.22
CA ASP A 76 3.95 8.85 -0.78
C ASP A 76 4.78 7.75 -0.13
N VAL A 77 4.75 7.64 1.21
CA VAL A 77 5.46 6.59 1.95
C VAL A 77 4.91 5.20 1.61
N ALA A 78 3.59 5.05 1.53
CA ALA A 78 2.97 3.78 1.14
C ALA A 78 3.36 3.37 -0.29
N THR A 79 3.36 4.31 -1.22
CA THR A 79 3.75 4.08 -2.61
C THR A 79 5.23 3.72 -2.72
N ALA A 80 6.10 4.44 -2.02
CA ALA A 80 7.54 4.20 -2.01
C ALA A 80 7.91 2.80 -1.49
N ASN A 81 7.07 2.22 -0.62
CA ASN A 81 7.24 0.89 -0.06
C ASN A 81 6.42 -0.19 -0.76
N ASN A 82 5.76 0.14 -1.84
CA ASN A 82 4.92 -0.79 -2.61
C ASN A 82 3.74 -1.40 -1.83
N TRP A 83 3.31 -0.77 -0.74
CA TRP A 83 2.21 -1.30 0.06
C TRP A 83 0.83 -0.98 -0.52
N GLY A 84 0.66 0.10 -1.20
CA GLY A 84 -0.64 0.56 -1.69
C GLY A 84 -1.67 0.74 -0.56
N LEU A 85 -2.39 1.84 -0.62
CA LEU A 85 -3.51 2.12 0.27
C LEU A 85 -4.69 2.63 -0.58
N PRO A 86 -5.15 1.84 -1.58
CA PRO A 86 -6.22 2.29 -2.45
C PRO A 86 -7.53 2.37 -1.71
N THR A 87 -8.36 3.32 -2.14
CA THR A 87 -9.77 3.36 -1.75
C THR A 87 -10.65 2.87 -2.88
N ARG A 88 -11.64 2.06 -2.55
CA ARG A 88 -12.64 1.59 -3.49
C ARG A 88 -13.97 1.36 -2.77
N ASP A 89 -15.06 1.82 -3.36
CA ASP A 89 -16.41 1.66 -2.80
C ASP A 89 -16.55 2.18 -1.36
N GLY A 90 -15.77 3.23 -0.99
CA GLY A 90 -15.73 3.80 0.35
C GLY A 90 -14.90 3.01 1.38
N PHE A 91 -14.24 1.93 0.96
CA PHE A 91 -13.33 1.15 1.81
C PHE A 91 -11.88 1.42 1.44
N ILE A 92 -11.03 1.37 2.46
CA ILE A 92 -9.57 1.40 2.29
C ILE A 92 -9.08 -0.05 2.29
N TYR A 93 -8.18 -0.37 1.37
CA TYR A 93 -7.61 -1.71 1.28
C TYR A 93 -6.11 -1.68 1.54
N ILE A 94 -5.61 -2.71 2.20
CA ILE A 94 -4.18 -2.95 2.40
C ILE A 94 -3.82 -4.29 1.78
N PHE A 95 -2.75 -4.32 0.99
CA PHE A 95 -2.17 -5.56 0.49
C PHE A 95 -1.27 -6.17 1.57
N ASN A 96 -1.62 -7.35 2.04
CA ASN A 96 -0.90 -8.05 3.11
C ASN A 96 0.24 -8.95 2.60
N GLY A 97 0.54 -8.89 1.30
CA GLY A 97 1.51 -9.75 0.63
C GLY A 97 0.88 -10.93 -0.13
N GLU A 98 -0.39 -11.25 0.13
CA GLU A 98 -1.11 -12.36 -0.49
C GLU A 98 -2.43 -11.93 -1.13
N TYR A 99 -3.15 -11.01 -0.50
CA TYR A 99 -4.42 -10.47 -1.01
C TYR A 99 -4.75 -9.12 -0.35
N TRP A 100 -5.78 -8.45 -0.85
CA TRP A 100 -6.23 -7.16 -0.35
C TRP A 100 -7.25 -7.31 0.76
N GLN A 101 -6.96 -6.74 1.93
CA GLN A 101 -7.85 -6.73 3.08
C GLN A 101 -8.45 -5.34 3.29
N PRO A 102 -9.77 -5.23 3.55
CA PRO A 102 -10.37 -3.96 3.93
C PRO A 102 -9.95 -3.56 5.34
N VAL A 103 -9.72 -2.27 5.54
CA VAL A 103 -9.43 -1.67 6.86
C VAL A 103 -10.60 -0.83 7.29
N GLY A 104 -11.05 -1.06 8.52
CA GLY A 104 -12.13 -0.29 9.13
C GLY A 104 -11.73 1.16 9.44
N ALA A 105 -12.71 2.06 9.40
CA ALA A 105 -12.50 3.45 9.79
C ALA A 105 -11.99 3.59 11.23
N ASP A 106 -12.41 2.68 12.12
CA ASP A 106 -12.06 2.68 13.53
C ASP A 106 -10.58 2.38 13.77
N ASP A 107 -9.95 1.60 12.88
CA ASP A 107 -8.52 1.31 12.93
C ASP A 107 -7.70 2.35 12.15
N PHE A 108 -8.23 2.82 11.02
CA PHE A 108 -7.50 3.71 10.14
C PHE A 108 -7.44 5.16 10.61
N LYS A 109 -8.50 5.69 11.23
CA LYS A 109 -8.51 7.04 11.81
C LYS A 109 -7.45 7.23 12.91
N PRO A 110 -7.30 6.30 13.89
CA PRO A 110 -6.20 6.36 14.85
C PRO A 110 -4.82 6.28 14.22
N PHE A 111 -4.65 5.46 13.18
CA PHE A 111 -3.41 5.38 12.42
C PHE A 111 -3.04 6.73 11.80
N LEU A 112 -3.96 7.39 11.06
CA LEU A 112 -3.74 8.70 10.45
C LEU A 112 -3.40 9.76 11.50
N ALA A 113 -4.07 9.74 12.67
CA ALA A 113 -3.78 10.66 13.75
C ALA A 113 -2.37 10.46 14.33
N LYS A 114 -1.92 9.21 14.49
CA LYS A 114 -0.55 8.88 14.92
C LYS A 114 0.47 9.32 13.86
N ALA A 115 0.17 9.13 12.60
CA ALA A 115 0.99 9.57 11.48
C ALA A 115 1.16 11.11 11.49
N ALA A 116 0.07 11.85 11.60
CA ALA A 116 0.07 13.31 11.72
C ALA A 116 0.92 13.79 12.91
N MET A 117 0.78 13.14 14.06
CA MET A 117 1.55 13.49 15.26
C MET A 117 3.05 13.24 15.06
N ARG A 118 3.45 12.14 14.40
CA ARG A 118 4.86 11.87 14.07
C ARG A 118 5.44 12.89 13.09
N MET A 119 4.63 13.38 12.17
CA MET A 119 5.02 14.41 11.22
C MET A 119 5.22 15.78 11.87
N GLY A 120 4.70 16.00 13.08
CA GLY A 120 4.85 17.24 13.84
C GLY A 120 3.56 18.04 14.01
N VAL A 121 2.41 17.48 13.71
CA VAL A 121 1.11 18.11 14.04
C VAL A 121 0.96 18.18 15.56
N PRO A 122 0.50 19.32 16.14
CA PRO A 122 0.31 19.45 17.58
C PRO A 122 -0.56 18.32 18.15
N VAL A 123 -0.16 17.77 19.30
CA VAL A 123 -0.81 16.60 19.91
C VAL A 123 -2.30 16.84 20.15
N MET A 124 -2.69 18.04 20.61
CA MET A 124 -4.11 18.37 20.87
C MET A 124 -4.94 18.37 19.58
N GLU A 125 -4.36 18.88 18.49
CA GLU A 125 -5.00 18.85 17.17
C GLU A 125 -5.15 17.41 16.66
N SER A 126 -4.09 16.59 16.74
CA SER A 126 -4.09 15.20 16.29
C SER A 126 -5.10 14.31 17.05
N LYS A 127 -5.38 14.63 18.31
CA LYS A 127 -6.35 13.91 19.14
C LYS A 127 -7.79 14.33 18.89
N TYR A 128 -8.01 15.51 18.29
CA TYR A 128 -9.36 16.03 18.09
C TYR A 128 -10.14 15.19 17.09
N HIS A 129 -11.37 14.80 17.45
CA HIS A 129 -12.14 13.86 16.63
C HIS A 129 -12.45 14.39 15.22
N MET A 130 -12.78 15.69 15.09
CA MET A 130 -13.04 16.28 13.78
C MET A 130 -11.79 16.26 12.88
N PHE A 131 -10.60 16.48 13.46
CA PHE A 131 -9.36 16.37 12.70
C PHE A 131 -9.13 14.96 12.15
N LYS A 132 -9.42 13.93 12.95
CA LYS A 132 -9.34 12.52 12.52
C LYS A 132 -10.36 12.23 11.41
N ASP A 133 -11.57 12.79 11.49
CA ASP A 133 -12.59 12.64 10.46
C ASP A 133 -12.22 13.37 9.18
N GLU A 134 -11.63 14.56 9.27
CA GLU A 134 -11.12 15.32 8.12
C GLU A 134 -9.97 14.56 7.43
N LEU A 135 -9.01 14.02 8.19
CA LEU A 135 -7.93 13.18 7.65
C LEU A 135 -8.49 11.97 6.90
N TYR A 136 -9.46 11.28 7.48
CA TYR A 136 -10.07 10.10 6.87
C TYR A 136 -10.82 10.44 5.58
N LYS A 137 -11.62 11.50 5.59
CA LYS A 137 -12.36 11.97 4.40
C LYS A 137 -11.42 12.43 3.29
N GLN A 138 -10.36 13.16 3.64
CA GLN A 138 -9.33 13.58 2.69
C GLN A 138 -8.63 12.36 2.08
N PHE A 139 -8.29 11.37 2.90
CA PHE A 139 -7.67 10.14 2.44
C PHE A 139 -8.55 9.38 1.44
N LEU A 140 -9.85 9.25 1.72
CA LEU A 140 -10.80 8.60 0.81
C LEU A 140 -10.90 9.32 -0.55
N SER A 141 -10.75 10.64 -0.58
CA SER A 141 -10.82 11.42 -1.83
C SER A 141 -9.55 11.34 -2.66
N GLU A 142 -8.37 11.22 -2.03
CA GLU A 142 -7.08 11.21 -2.71
C GLU A 142 -6.66 9.81 -3.19
N ALA A 143 -6.94 8.79 -2.40
CA ALA A 143 -6.46 7.42 -2.63
C ALA A 143 -7.35 6.60 -3.56
N ASN A 144 -8.12 7.23 -4.45
CA ASN A 144 -9.06 6.53 -5.33
C ASN A 144 -8.33 5.61 -6.32
N LEU A 145 -8.63 4.31 -6.29
CA LEU A 145 -8.06 3.31 -7.18
C LEU A 145 -8.92 3.16 -8.45
N GLN A 146 -8.27 3.29 -9.60
CA GLN A 146 -8.88 2.85 -10.86
C GLN A 146 -9.09 1.32 -10.80
N PRO A 147 -10.26 0.81 -11.18
CA PRO A 147 -10.50 -0.63 -11.21
C PRO A 147 -9.48 -1.31 -12.13
N PRO A 148 -8.86 -2.42 -11.70
CA PRO A 148 -7.94 -3.14 -12.55
C PRO A 148 -8.69 -3.62 -13.81
N THR A 149 -8.05 -3.44 -14.96
CA THR A 149 -8.58 -4.00 -16.21
C THR A 149 -8.41 -5.52 -16.13
N ARG A 150 -9.50 -6.21 -15.77
CA ARG A 150 -9.53 -7.67 -15.83
C ARG A 150 -9.56 -8.08 -17.31
N GLY A 151 -8.44 -8.57 -17.80
CA GLY A 151 -8.38 -9.25 -19.08
C GLY A 151 -9.20 -10.57 -19.05
N ASN A 152 -9.08 -11.37 -20.09
CA ASN A 152 -9.78 -12.67 -20.26
C ASN A 152 -9.14 -13.75 -19.36
N LYS A 153 -8.95 -13.47 -18.06
CA LYS A 153 -8.33 -14.39 -17.10
C LYS A 153 -9.17 -14.59 -15.86
N VAL A 154 -9.17 -15.81 -15.34
CA VAL A 154 -9.76 -16.17 -14.04
C VAL A 154 -8.63 -16.34 -13.03
N LEU A 155 -8.78 -15.75 -11.84
CA LEU A 155 -7.79 -15.80 -10.78
C LEU A 155 -8.42 -16.43 -9.53
N ILE A 156 -7.74 -17.43 -8.98
CA ILE A 156 -8.15 -18.13 -7.76
C ILE A 156 -7.00 -18.01 -6.76
N ASN A 157 -7.20 -17.27 -5.67
CA ASN A 157 -6.17 -17.08 -4.67
C ASN A 157 -6.19 -18.22 -3.65
N LEU A 158 -5.07 -18.92 -3.52
CA LEU A 158 -4.82 -20.07 -2.67
C LEU A 158 -3.74 -19.72 -1.65
N LYS A 159 -3.50 -20.57 -0.64
CA LYS A 159 -2.47 -20.31 0.37
C LYS A 159 -1.04 -20.26 -0.17
N ASN A 160 -0.77 -21.00 -1.22
CA ASN A 160 0.57 -21.12 -1.83
C ASN A 160 0.72 -20.33 -3.13
N GLY A 161 -0.23 -19.45 -3.49
CA GLY A 161 -0.15 -18.61 -4.69
C GLY A 161 -1.50 -18.34 -5.33
N THR A 162 -1.47 -17.65 -6.46
CA THR A 162 -2.64 -17.40 -7.29
C THR A 162 -2.67 -18.38 -8.46
N PHE A 163 -3.73 -19.19 -8.54
CA PHE A 163 -3.95 -20.03 -9.71
C PHE A 163 -4.62 -19.19 -10.79
N GLU A 164 -3.95 -19.02 -11.91
CA GLU A 164 -4.43 -18.27 -13.07
C GLU A 164 -4.90 -19.22 -14.16
N ILE A 165 -6.05 -18.92 -14.75
CA ILE A 165 -6.58 -19.57 -15.95
C ILE A 165 -6.78 -18.50 -17.01
N SER A 166 -6.06 -18.59 -18.10
CA SER A 166 -6.16 -17.72 -19.27
C SER A 166 -6.25 -18.56 -20.54
N PRO A 167 -6.59 -17.98 -21.71
CA PRO A 167 -6.69 -18.74 -22.97
C PRO A 167 -5.40 -19.47 -23.35
N ASP A 168 -4.25 -18.89 -22.97
CA ASP A 168 -2.94 -19.38 -23.42
C ASP A 168 -2.15 -20.08 -22.30
N TRP A 169 -2.60 -19.98 -21.05
CA TRP A 169 -1.87 -20.53 -19.91
C TRP A 169 -2.76 -20.79 -18.70
N GLN A 170 -2.42 -21.87 -17.97
CA GLN A 170 -2.98 -22.12 -16.65
C GLN A 170 -1.93 -22.66 -15.68
N GLY A 171 -1.97 -22.22 -14.46
CA GLY A 171 -1.03 -22.68 -13.42
C GLY A 171 -1.01 -21.82 -12.18
N LEU A 172 -0.24 -22.27 -11.19
CA LEU A 172 0.03 -21.55 -9.98
C LEU A 172 1.19 -20.56 -10.21
N ARG A 173 1.01 -19.32 -9.79
CA ARG A 173 2.04 -18.29 -9.76
C ARG A 173 2.07 -17.57 -8.42
N GLU A 174 3.08 -16.75 -8.21
CA GLU A 174 3.18 -15.89 -7.02
C GLU A 174 2.02 -14.89 -6.93
N PHE A 175 1.77 -14.42 -5.70
CA PHE A 175 0.80 -13.36 -5.45
C PHE A 175 1.21 -12.07 -6.13
N ASP A 176 0.23 -11.38 -6.71
CA ASP A 176 0.43 -10.08 -7.34
C ASP A 176 -0.61 -9.09 -6.81
N ARG A 177 -0.12 -7.96 -6.30
CA ARG A 177 -0.97 -6.89 -5.80
C ARG A 177 -1.88 -6.29 -6.88
N ASP A 178 -1.43 -6.31 -8.14
CA ASP A 178 -2.16 -5.73 -9.27
C ASP A 178 -3.37 -6.58 -9.67
N ASP A 179 -3.47 -7.82 -9.21
CA ASP A 179 -4.66 -8.67 -9.38
C ASP A 179 -5.89 -8.15 -8.61
N PHE A 180 -5.69 -7.36 -7.59
CA PHE A 180 -6.72 -6.85 -6.70
C PHE A 180 -7.69 -7.92 -6.18
N ILE A 181 -7.14 -9.06 -5.75
CA ILE A 181 -7.92 -10.15 -5.14
C ILE A 181 -8.17 -9.83 -3.67
N LYS A 182 -9.42 -9.97 -3.23
CA LYS A 182 -9.88 -9.59 -1.88
C LYS A 182 -10.20 -10.80 -0.99
N TYR A 183 -9.79 -11.99 -1.38
CA TYR A 183 -10.03 -13.24 -0.66
C TYR A 183 -8.87 -14.21 -0.87
N GLN A 184 -8.76 -15.17 0.03
CA GLN A 184 -7.86 -16.31 -0.09
C GLN A 184 -8.60 -17.58 0.35
N LEU A 185 -8.52 -18.63 -0.45
CA LEU A 185 -9.04 -19.93 -0.08
C LEU A 185 -8.10 -20.60 0.94
N SER A 186 -8.68 -21.38 1.84
CA SER A 186 -7.96 -21.93 3.00
C SER A 186 -7.09 -23.16 2.71
N PHE A 187 -6.91 -23.53 1.45
CA PHE A 187 -6.13 -24.68 1.01
C PHE A 187 -5.07 -24.30 -0.02
N GLU A 188 -4.12 -25.21 -0.24
CA GLU A 188 -3.03 -25.08 -1.19
C GLU A 188 -3.37 -25.82 -2.49
N TYR A 189 -2.80 -25.37 -3.60
CA TYR A 189 -2.81 -26.14 -4.84
C TYR A 189 -1.74 -27.23 -4.76
N ASP A 190 -2.17 -28.47 -4.93
CA ASP A 190 -1.29 -29.63 -4.98
C ASP A 190 -1.59 -30.44 -6.25
N THR A 191 -0.59 -30.52 -7.13
CA THR A 191 -0.67 -31.28 -8.39
C THR A 191 -0.76 -32.80 -8.18
N LYS A 192 -0.44 -33.29 -6.97
CA LYS A 192 -0.48 -34.72 -6.61
C LYS A 192 -1.77 -35.15 -5.92
N SER A 193 -2.66 -34.19 -5.66
CA SER A 193 -3.95 -34.48 -5.01
C SER A 193 -4.79 -35.41 -5.88
N VAL A 194 -5.36 -36.44 -5.28
CA VAL A 194 -6.31 -37.38 -5.91
C VAL A 194 -7.70 -37.13 -5.38
N TYR A 195 -8.68 -37.24 -6.26
CA TYR A 195 -10.08 -36.92 -5.95
C TYR A 195 -10.99 -38.16 -6.16
N PRO A 196 -10.81 -39.22 -5.39
CA PRO A 196 -11.46 -40.52 -5.64
C PRO A 196 -13.02 -40.47 -5.61
N VAL A 197 -13.57 -39.50 -4.90
CA VAL A 197 -15.01 -39.29 -4.83
C VAL A 197 -15.51 -38.59 -6.11
N PHE A 198 -14.78 -37.57 -6.58
CA PHE A 198 -15.13 -36.80 -7.78
C PHE A 198 -14.94 -37.64 -9.05
N ASP A 199 -13.88 -38.41 -9.11
CA ASP A 199 -13.58 -39.31 -10.24
C ASP A 199 -14.70 -40.34 -10.46
N LYS A 200 -15.36 -40.79 -9.37
CA LYS A 200 -16.54 -41.66 -9.45
C LYS A 200 -17.78 -41.04 -10.12
N TYR A 201 -17.89 -39.71 -10.10
CA TYR A 201 -19.01 -38.99 -10.70
C TYR A 201 -18.78 -38.68 -12.19
N LEU A 202 -17.53 -38.72 -12.65
CA LEU A 202 -17.16 -38.43 -14.04
C LEU A 202 -17.07 -39.66 -14.93
N MET A 203 -17.12 -40.88 -14.35
CA MET A 203 -17.18 -42.15 -15.04
C MET A 203 -18.65 -42.59 -15.23
#